data_fc2b70df0117435dc1b03c0ce66c56b5
#
_entry.id   fc2b70df0117435dc1b03c0ce66c56b5
#
_cell.length_a   1.000
_cell.length_b   1.000
_cell.length_c   1.000
_cell.angle_alpha   90.00
_cell.angle_beta   90.00
_cell.angle_gamma   90.00
#
_symmetry.space_group_name_H-M   'P 1'
#
loop_
_entity.id
_entity.type
_entity.pdbx_description
1 polymer ?
#
loop_
_entity_poly.entity_id
_entity_poly.type
_entity_poly.pdbx_seq_one_letter_code
_entity_poly.pdbx_strand_id
1 'polypeptide(L)'
;MMGIGLACVLLAGDVRASVTIGGTRVVYPLEQREVTVKLENDSRSPSLVQVWIDDGKADAKPGEVKVPFVITPPIFRMDPKKAQTLRVMYTGEPLPQDRESVYWLNVLDIPPKAKTAADVNTLTLAYRTRIKVFVRPGKLPGEPEDAPAQLGWKIAASTDGKDQAVSVSNPTPYYVSFSEIHVESGGHTFSSQRGGMVAPHASAVLPIAKMNAVAAGAKVHYVAISDYGGPIRGDAALGD
;
A
#
# COMPACT_ATOMS: atom_id res chain seq x y z
N MET A 1 1.13 -57.72 14.33
CA MET A 1 0.36 -56.72 13.54
C MET A 1 1.18 -55.44 13.47
N MET A 2 1.81 -55.20 12.34
CA MET A 2 2.73 -54.08 12.12
C MET A 2 1.97 -53.01 11.39
N GLY A 3 1.71 -51.84 12.07
CA GLY A 3 1.02 -50.70 11.50
C GLY A 3 1.96 -49.86 10.65
N ILE A 4 1.67 -49.78 9.36
CA ILE A 4 2.37 -48.91 8.40
C ILE A 4 1.78 -47.52 8.52
N GLY A 5 2.53 -46.62 9.14
CA GLY A 5 2.20 -45.18 9.20
C GLY A 5 2.47 -44.53 7.83
N LEU A 6 1.41 -44.12 7.14
CA LEU A 6 1.47 -43.39 5.87
C LEU A 6 1.87 -41.92 6.15
N ALA A 7 3.13 -41.59 5.94
CA ALA A 7 3.61 -40.21 6.03
C ALA A 7 3.19 -39.44 4.75
N CYS A 8 2.13 -38.66 4.84
CA CYS A 8 1.79 -37.65 3.81
C CYS A 8 2.81 -36.50 3.86
N VAL A 9 3.80 -36.55 2.97
CA VAL A 9 4.69 -35.43 2.70
C VAL A 9 3.89 -34.39 1.90
N LEU A 10 3.44 -33.32 2.58
CA LEU A 10 2.86 -32.14 1.94
C LEU A 10 3.96 -31.45 1.14
N LEU A 11 3.98 -31.62 -0.17
CA LEU A 11 4.75 -30.82 -1.12
C LEU A 11 4.14 -29.41 -1.13
N ALA A 12 4.53 -28.56 -0.17
CA ALA A 12 4.28 -27.13 -0.24
C ALA A 12 5.15 -26.56 -1.38
N GLY A 13 4.57 -26.42 -2.56
CA GLY A 13 5.20 -25.70 -3.66
C GLY A 13 5.41 -24.24 -3.23
N ASP A 14 6.63 -23.74 -3.32
CA ASP A 14 6.97 -22.35 -3.09
C ASP A 14 6.21 -21.46 -4.09
N VAL A 15 5.11 -20.85 -3.67
CA VAL A 15 4.45 -19.76 -4.41
C VAL A 15 5.29 -18.50 -4.17
N ARG A 16 6.17 -18.19 -5.10
CA ARG A 16 6.97 -16.95 -5.07
C ARG A 16 6.41 -15.99 -6.10
N ALA A 17 6.10 -14.75 -5.67
CA ALA A 17 5.94 -13.64 -6.60
C ALA A 17 7.21 -13.55 -7.45
N SER A 18 7.08 -13.40 -8.77
CA SER A 18 8.25 -13.46 -9.64
C SER A 18 8.99 -12.12 -9.65
N VAL A 19 8.26 -11.00 -9.67
CA VAL A 19 8.84 -9.64 -9.66
C VAL A 19 8.52 -8.94 -8.35
N THR A 20 9.56 -8.49 -7.65
CA THR A 20 9.48 -7.75 -6.38
C THR A 20 9.89 -6.30 -6.59
N ILE A 21 9.34 -5.41 -5.75
CA ILE A 21 9.66 -3.97 -5.75
C ILE A 21 10.53 -3.70 -4.52
N GLY A 22 11.61 -2.91 -4.67
CA GLY A 22 12.56 -2.59 -3.62
C GLY A 22 12.02 -1.70 -2.48
N GLY A 23 10.69 -1.60 -2.30
CA GLY A 23 10.04 -0.87 -1.22
C GLY A 23 8.53 -0.99 -1.28
N THR A 24 7.85 -0.61 -0.18
CA THR A 24 6.38 -0.63 -0.07
C THR A 24 5.75 0.70 -0.50
N ARG A 25 6.56 1.74 -0.72
CA ARG A 25 6.18 3.09 -1.16
C ARG A 25 7.34 3.80 -1.81
N VAL A 26 7.06 4.87 -2.50
CA VAL A 26 8.05 5.79 -3.07
C VAL A 26 7.78 7.18 -2.50
N VAL A 27 8.80 7.85 -1.99
CA VAL A 27 8.78 9.28 -1.72
C VAL A 27 9.45 9.98 -2.89
N TYR A 28 8.73 10.90 -3.51
CA TYR A 28 9.22 11.73 -4.62
C TYR A 28 9.40 13.17 -4.13
N PRO A 29 10.62 13.62 -3.79
CA PRO A 29 10.88 15.04 -3.51
C PRO A 29 10.63 15.86 -4.77
N LEU A 30 9.71 16.84 -4.70
CA LEU A 30 9.24 17.57 -5.89
C LEU A 30 10.34 18.36 -6.60
N GLU A 31 11.41 18.71 -5.89
CA GLU A 31 12.59 19.41 -6.42
C GLU A 31 13.51 18.51 -7.22
N GLN A 32 13.37 17.20 -7.09
CA GLN A 32 14.17 16.24 -7.86
C GLN A 32 13.58 16.05 -9.27
N ARG A 33 14.46 15.96 -10.24
CA ARG A 33 14.05 15.71 -11.63
C ARG A 33 13.48 14.30 -11.82
N GLU A 34 13.97 13.35 -11.05
CA GLU A 34 13.58 11.96 -11.12
C GLU A 34 13.88 11.22 -9.80
N VAL A 35 13.15 10.16 -9.58
CA VAL A 35 13.47 9.14 -8.60
C VAL A 35 13.57 7.78 -9.27
N THR A 36 14.31 6.85 -8.66
CA THR A 36 14.49 5.50 -9.18
C THR A 36 13.79 4.48 -8.31
N VAL A 37 13.21 3.45 -8.96
CA VAL A 37 12.59 2.32 -8.28
C VAL A 37 13.22 1.05 -8.83
N LYS A 38 13.80 0.25 -7.94
CA LYS A 38 14.41 -1.03 -8.29
C LYS A 38 13.37 -2.14 -8.29
N LEU A 39 13.35 -2.94 -9.36
CA LEU A 39 12.60 -4.19 -9.46
C LEU A 39 13.58 -5.36 -9.55
N GLU A 40 13.20 -6.51 -9.00
CA GLU A 40 14.00 -7.74 -9.07
C GLU A 40 13.09 -8.92 -9.47
N ASN A 41 13.55 -9.74 -10.40
CA ASN A 41 12.88 -10.99 -10.72
C ASN A 41 13.51 -12.16 -9.96
N ASP A 42 12.90 -12.54 -8.85
CA ASP A 42 13.39 -13.63 -8.01
C ASP A 42 13.01 -15.03 -8.48
N SER A 43 12.26 -15.11 -9.57
CA SER A 43 11.83 -16.40 -10.14
C SER A 43 12.91 -17.09 -10.97
N ARG A 44 12.60 -18.29 -11.45
CA ARG A 44 13.41 -19.08 -12.40
C ARG A 44 12.98 -18.89 -13.86
N SER A 45 11.95 -18.07 -14.08
CA SER A 45 11.37 -17.82 -15.41
C SER A 45 11.45 -16.34 -15.75
N PRO A 46 11.55 -15.97 -17.03
CA PRO A 46 11.45 -14.58 -17.44
C PRO A 46 10.02 -14.06 -17.23
N SER A 47 9.87 -12.74 -17.07
CA SER A 47 8.58 -12.06 -16.97
C SER A 47 8.53 -10.92 -17.97
N LEU A 48 7.34 -10.66 -18.55
CA LEU A 48 7.04 -9.40 -19.19
C LEU A 48 6.46 -8.47 -18.13
N VAL A 49 7.09 -7.33 -17.91
CA VAL A 49 6.68 -6.36 -16.89
C VAL A 49 6.14 -5.14 -17.57
N GLN A 50 4.96 -4.69 -17.15
CA GLN A 50 4.37 -3.41 -17.54
C GLN A 50 4.20 -2.52 -16.31
N VAL A 51 4.60 -1.24 -16.42
CA VAL A 51 4.53 -0.28 -15.33
C VAL A 51 3.79 0.99 -15.74
N TRP A 52 3.00 1.55 -14.81
CA TRP A 52 2.32 2.84 -15.00
C TRP A 52 2.00 3.49 -13.65
N ILE A 53 1.66 4.77 -13.67
CA ILE A 53 1.14 5.50 -12.51
C ILE A 53 -0.32 5.82 -12.72
N ASP A 54 -1.13 5.76 -11.64
CA ASP A 54 -2.52 6.20 -11.58
C ASP A 54 -2.75 7.22 -10.45
N ASP A 55 -3.89 7.92 -10.49
CA ASP A 55 -4.32 8.95 -9.55
C ASP A 55 -5.18 8.42 -8.37
N GLY A 56 -5.21 7.10 -8.17
CA GLY A 56 -6.02 6.44 -7.14
C GLY A 56 -7.12 5.54 -7.70
N LYS A 57 -7.41 5.59 -8.99
CA LYS A 57 -8.35 4.69 -9.65
C LYS A 57 -7.74 3.30 -9.78
N ALA A 58 -8.15 2.39 -8.89
CA ALA A 58 -7.53 1.07 -8.79
C ALA A 58 -7.72 0.19 -10.02
N ASP A 59 -8.74 0.42 -10.83
CA ASP A 59 -9.08 -0.29 -12.07
C ASP A 59 -8.50 0.38 -13.33
N ALA A 60 -7.86 1.56 -13.20
CA ALA A 60 -7.28 2.26 -14.32
C ALA A 60 -6.22 1.43 -15.06
N LYS A 61 -6.35 1.38 -16.38
CA LYS A 61 -5.39 0.75 -17.27
C LYS A 61 -4.27 1.72 -17.65
N PRO A 62 -3.13 1.21 -18.14
CA PRO A 62 -2.06 2.05 -18.65
C PRO A 62 -2.56 3.06 -19.69
N GLY A 63 -2.28 4.35 -19.49
CA GLY A 63 -2.67 5.43 -20.38
C GLY A 63 -4.10 5.98 -20.26
N GLU A 64 -4.96 5.38 -19.41
CA GLU A 64 -6.33 5.89 -19.20
C GLU A 64 -6.37 7.12 -18.31
N VAL A 65 -5.40 7.30 -17.42
CA VAL A 65 -5.33 8.41 -16.48
C VAL A 65 -4.16 9.31 -16.84
N LYS A 66 -4.41 10.62 -16.92
CA LYS A 66 -3.35 11.61 -17.05
C LYS A 66 -2.77 11.90 -15.68
N VAL A 67 -1.48 11.63 -15.54
CA VAL A 67 -0.70 11.93 -14.33
C VAL A 67 0.56 12.69 -14.73
N PRO A 68 1.09 13.57 -13.86
CA PRO A 68 2.25 14.38 -14.18
C PRO A 68 3.57 13.60 -14.07
N PHE A 69 3.60 12.36 -14.58
CA PHE A 69 4.78 11.49 -14.49
C PHE A 69 5.00 10.70 -15.77
N VAL A 70 6.27 10.54 -16.12
CA VAL A 70 6.74 9.59 -17.13
C VAL A 70 7.59 8.53 -16.45
N ILE A 71 7.36 7.27 -16.80
CA ILE A 71 8.16 6.12 -16.32
C ILE A 71 8.96 5.53 -17.48
N THR A 72 10.22 5.22 -17.24
CA THR A 72 11.09 4.61 -18.23
C THR A 72 11.89 3.47 -17.63
N PRO A 73 11.88 2.27 -18.23
CA PRO A 73 11.04 1.82 -19.36
C PRO A 73 9.61 1.46 -18.90
N PRO A 74 8.54 1.71 -19.71
CA PRO A 74 7.16 1.38 -19.33
C PRO A 74 6.79 -0.09 -19.54
N ILE A 75 7.46 -0.79 -20.47
CA ILE A 75 7.29 -2.22 -20.73
C ILE A 75 8.66 -2.81 -21.03
N PHE A 76 8.97 -3.93 -20.40
CA PHE A 76 10.25 -4.62 -20.58
C PHE A 76 10.17 -6.09 -20.18
N ARG A 77 11.09 -6.87 -20.69
CA ARG A 77 11.32 -8.26 -20.27
C ARG A 77 12.34 -8.25 -19.12
N MET A 78 12.03 -8.98 -18.06
CA MET A 78 12.98 -9.27 -16.98
C MET A 78 13.37 -10.74 -17.02
N ASP A 79 14.64 -11.03 -17.28
CA ASP A 79 15.16 -12.39 -17.22
C ASP A 79 15.27 -12.87 -15.76
N PRO A 80 15.35 -14.20 -15.53
CA PRO A 80 15.49 -14.77 -14.20
C PRO A 80 16.67 -14.19 -13.44
N LYS A 81 16.46 -13.84 -12.16
CA LYS A 81 17.50 -13.33 -11.25
C LYS A 81 18.15 -12.01 -11.72
N LYS A 82 17.44 -11.25 -12.55
CA LYS A 82 17.89 -9.92 -12.99
C LYS A 82 17.08 -8.82 -12.31
N ALA A 83 17.71 -7.68 -12.19
CA ALA A 83 17.11 -6.44 -11.70
C ALA A 83 16.90 -5.46 -12.84
N GLN A 84 15.90 -4.59 -12.69
CA GLN A 84 15.63 -3.45 -13.56
C GLN A 84 15.39 -2.21 -12.71
N THR A 85 16.02 -1.11 -13.06
CA THR A 85 15.74 0.18 -12.45
C THR A 85 14.76 0.96 -13.31
N LEU A 86 13.65 1.37 -12.72
CA LEU A 86 12.71 2.31 -13.29
C LEU A 86 13.16 3.73 -12.96
N ARG A 87 12.99 4.64 -13.90
CA ARG A 87 13.13 6.09 -13.70
C ARG A 87 11.73 6.69 -13.74
N VAL A 88 11.34 7.36 -12.69
CA VAL A 88 10.08 8.10 -12.58
C VAL A 88 10.42 9.57 -12.63
N MET A 89 9.93 10.28 -13.65
CA MET A 89 10.20 11.69 -13.90
C MET A 89 8.92 12.51 -13.80
N TYR A 90 8.97 13.61 -13.06
CA TYR A 90 7.89 14.58 -13.00
C TYR A 90 7.89 15.46 -14.25
N THR A 91 6.71 15.71 -14.83
CA THR A 91 6.55 16.44 -16.11
C THR A 91 6.28 17.94 -15.92
N GLY A 92 6.09 18.39 -14.67
CA GLY A 92 6.04 19.82 -14.34
C GLY A 92 4.64 20.42 -14.27
N GLU A 93 3.55 19.64 -14.41
CA GLU A 93 2.20 20.17 -14.21
C GLU A 93 2.01 20.65 -12.75
N PRO A 94 1.26 21.73 -12.52
CA PRO A 94 1.12 22.28 -11.18
C PRO A 94 0.58 21.28 -10.16
N LEU A 95 1.28 21.12 -9.04
CA LEU A 95 0.86 20.36 -7.87
C LEU A 95 0.79 21.27 -6.63
N PRO A 96 -0.02 20.94 -5.61
CA PRO A 96 -0.04 21.64 -4.34
C PRO A 96 1.37 21.75 -3.77
N GLN A 97 1.73 22.96 -3.25
CA GLN A 97 3.03 23.23 -2.66
C GLN A 97 2.99 23.29 -1.13
N ASP A 98 1.79 23.24 -0.55
CA ASP A 98 1.49 23.32 0.88
C ASP A 98 1.27 21.96 1.54
N ARG A 99 1.26 20.89 0.74
CA ARG A 99 0.99 19.53 1.19
C ARG A 99 1.50 18.47 0.21
N GLU A 100 1.58 17.24 0.67
CA GLU A 100 1.84 16.09 -0.22
C GLU A 100 0.69 15.84 -1.19
N SER A 101 1.04 15.28 -2.35
CA SER A 101 0.13 14.63 -3.29
C SER A 101 0.41 13.13 -3.34
N VAL A 102 -0.61 12.30 -3.61
CA VAL A 102 -0.45 10.85 -3.69
C VAL A 102 -0.86 10.32 -5.04
N TYR A 103 -0.02 9.43 -5.57
CA TYR A 103 -0.23 8.64 -6.78
C TYR A 103 0.10 7.17 -6.50
N TRP A 104 -0.12 6.29 -7.46
CA TRP A 104 0.15 4.86 -7.29
C TRP A 104 0.96 4.32 -8.46
N LEU A 105 2.12 3.77 -8.15
CA LEU A 105 2.93 2.99 -9.09
C LEU A 105 2.36 1.57 -9.18
N ASN A 106 2.05 1.15 -10.38
CA ASN A 106 1.60 -0.20 -10.70
C ASN A 106 2.70 -0.96 -11.41
N VAL A 107 2.90 -2.20 -11.01
CA VAL A 107 3.82 -3.15 -11.63
C VAL A 107 3.02 -4.41 -11.94
N LEU A 108 2.75 -4.66 -13.21
CA LEU A 108 2.07 -5.85 -13.71
C LEU A 108 3.13 -6.84 -14.19
N ASP A 109 3.18 -7.99 -13.55
CA ASP A 109 4.04 -9.11 -13.86
C ASP A 109 3.26 -10.16 -14.62
N ILE A 110 3.66 -10.42 -15.86
CA ILE A 110 3.04 -11.38 -16.79
C ILE A 110 4.02 -12.51 -17.05
N PRO A 111 3.77 -13.70 -16.50
CA PRO A 111 4.64 -14.85 -16.72
C PRO A 111 4.54 -15.37 -18.17
N PRO A 112 5.54 -16.12 -18.65
CA PRO A 112 5.51 -16.72 -19.98
C PRO A 112 4.39 -17.76 -20.08
N LYS A 113 3.86 -17.96 -21.27
CA LYS A 113 2.94 -19.07 -21.54
C LYS A 113 3.62 -20.40 -21.22
N ALA A 114 2.94 -21.25 -20.46
CA ALA A 114 3.43 -22.61 -20.19
C ALA A 114 3.57 -23.39 -21.51
N LYS A 115 4.69 -24.09 -21.68
CA LYS A 115 4.86 -25.06 -22.77
C LYS A 115 4.18 -26.36 -22.35
N THR A 116 2.88 -26.46 -22.51
CA THR A 116 2.09 -27.65 -22.20
C THR A 116 1.65 -28.34 -23.48
N ALA A 117 1.44 -29.67 -23.40
CA ALA A 117 0.79 -30.43 -24.47
C ALA A 117 -0.62 -29.90 -24.73
N ALA A 118 -1.12 -29.99 -25.94
CA ALA A 118 -2.35 -29.34 -26.44
C ALA A 118 -3.62 -29.62 -25.60
N ASP A 119 -3.64 -30.70 -24.79
CA ASP A 119 -4.82 -31.15 -24.05
C ASP A 119 -4.78 -30.89 -22.53
N VAL A 120 -3.86 -30.06 -22.04
CA VAL A 120 -3.77 -29.74 -20.61
C VAL A 120 -4.32 -28.35 -20.34
N ASN A 121 -5.39 -28.27 -19.54
CA ASN A 121 -5.90 -27.00 -19.03
C ASN A 121 -4.90 -26.37 -18.09
N THR A 122 -4.37 -25.20 -18.44
CA THR A 122 -3.42 -24.43 -17.62
C THR A 122 -4.00 -23.10 -17.21
N LEU A 123 -3.86 -22.77 -15.92
CA LEU A 123 -4.17 -21.43 -15.41
C LEU A 123 -2.88 -20.62 -15.34
N THR A 124 -2.84 -19.51 -16.08
CA THR A 124 -1.74 -18.54 -16.00
C THR A 124 -2.23 -17.30 -15.26
N LEU A 125 -1.55 -16.96 -14.15
CA LEU A 125 -1.90 -15.80 -13.33
C LEU A 125 -0.89 -14.67 -13.59
N ALA A 126 -1.39 -13.49 -13.89
CA ALA A 126 -0.61 -12.25 -13.87
C ALA A 126 -0.82 -11.56 -12.51
N TYR A 127 0.26 -11.02 -11.95
CA TYR A 127 0.23 -10.34 -10.66
C TYR A 127 0.42 -8.84 -10.84
N ARG A 128 -0.47 -8.05 -10.24
CA ARG A 128 -0.34 -6.58 -10.19
C ARG A 128 -0.01 -6.16 -8.77
N THR A 129 1.19 -5.62 -8.58
CA THR A 129 1.59 -4.96 -7.34
C THR A 129 1.36 -3.46 -7.50
N ARG A 130 0.77 -2.83 -6.48
CA ARG A 130 0.45 -1.41 -6.48
C ARG A 130 0.94 -0.76 -5.20
N ILE A 131 1.88 0.21 -5.33
CA ILE A 131 2.46 0.93 -4.20
C ILE A 131 2.19 2.44 -4.32
N LYS A 132 2.16 3.14 -3.20
CA LYS A 132 1.95 4.59 -3.15
C LYS A 132 3.20 5.35 -3.58
N VAL A 133 2.99 6.46 -4.27
CA VAL A 133 4.02 7.46 -4.60
C VAL A 133 3.59 8.77 -3.94
N PHE A 134 4.28 9.18 -2.89
CA PHE A 134 4.06 10.46 -2.20
C PHE A 134 4.94 11.52 -2.83
N VAL A 135 4.31 12.51 -3.46
CA VAL A 135 5.01 13.66 -4.05
C VAL A 135 5.08 14.76 -3.00
N ARG A 136 6.29 15.07 -2.57
CA ARG A 136 6.53 15.92 -1.41
C ARG A 136 7.26 17.20 -1.80
N PRO A 137 6.63 18.38 -1.66
CA PRO A 137 7.32 19.67 -1.69
C PRO A 137 8.35 19.79 -0.56
N GLY A 138 9.51 20.38 -0.84
CA GLY A 138 10.63 20.41 0.12
C GLY A 138 10.49 21.40 1.27
N LYS A 139 9.41 22.21 1.31
CA LYS A 139 9.22 23.25 2.34
C LYS A 139 8.00 23.00 3.22
N LEU A 140 7.60 21.76 3.38
CA LEU A 140 6.48 21.43 4.26
C LEU A 140 6.91 21.58 5.73
N PRO A 141 6.03 22.12 6.62
CA PRO A 141 6.33 22.24 8.03
C PRO A 141 6.30 20.87 8.75
N GLY A 142 7.22 20.68 9.71
CA GLY A 142 7.34 19.45 10.50
C GLY A 142 8.00 18.31 9.74
N GLU A 143 7.96 17.13 10.35
CA GLU A 143 8.53 15.90 9.78
C GLU A 143 7.44 14.84 9.57
N PRO A 144 7.53 14.04 8.50
CA PRO A 144 6.51 13.02 8.21
C PRO A 144 6.41 11.93 9.29
N GLU A 145 7.52 11.62 9.97
CA GLU A 145 7.58 10.67 11.08
C GLU A 145 6.80 11.13 12.31
N ASP A 146 6.66 12.44 12.51
CA ASP A 146 5.93 13.05 13.64
C ASP A 146 4.44 13.23 13.33
N ALA A 147 4.04 13.14 12.08
CA ALA A 147 2.66 13.35 11.65
C ALA A 147 1.64 12.40 12.33
N PRO A 148 1.93 11.10 12.53
CA PRO A 148 1.00 10.20 13.19
C PRO A 148 0.65 10.60 14.63
N ALA A 149 1.58 11.22 15.36
CA ALA A 149 1.36 11.66 16.74
C ALA A 149 0.47 12.91 16.84
N GLN A 150 0.24 13.63 15.75
CA GLN A 150 -0.56 14.85 15.70
C GLN A 150 -2.01 14.60 15.29
N LEU A 151 -2.39 13.34 15.00
CA LEU A 151 -3.73 12.99 14.56
C LEU A 151 -4.76 13.14 15.68
N GLY A 152 -5.92 13.69 15.35
CA GLY A 152 -7.09 13.70 16.22
C GLY A 152 -7.98 12.48 15.95
N TRP A 153 -8.49 11.85 17.01
CA TRP A 153 -9.32 10.66 16.93
C TRP A 153 -10.66 10.85 17.62
N LYS A 154 -11.76 10.53 16.92
CA LYS A 154 -13.14 10.65 17.43
C LYS A 154 -13.96 9.41 17.07
N ILE A 155 -15.01 9.17 17.86
CA ILE A 155 -16.04 8.20 17.51
C ILE A 155 -16.83 8.73 16.30
N ALA A 156 -17.18 7.84 15.39
CA ALA A 156 -18.05 8.12 14.24
C ALA A 156 -18.97 6.93 13.98
N ALA A 157 -20.07 7.20 13.28
CA ALA A 157 -20.88 6.14 12.72
C ALA A 157 -20.17 5.54 11.48
N SER A 158 -20.25 4.23 11.32
CA SER A 158 -19.79 3.58 10.09
C SER A 158 -20.69 3.98 8.92
N THR A 159 -20.12 4.01 7.72
CA THR A 159 -20.84 4.36 6.49
C THR A 159 -21.94 3.39 6.13
N ASP A 160 -21.91 2.16 6.65
CA ASP A 160 -22.97 1.13 6.47
C ASP A 160 -24.06 1.20 7.54
N GLY A 161 -23.91 2.06 8.57
CA GLY A 161 -24.87 2.29 9.65
C GLY A 161 -25.01 1.12 10.65
N LYS A 162 -24.18 0.08 10.54
CA LYS A 162 -24.30 -1.13 11.37
C LYS A 162 -23.37 -1.14 12.56
N ASP A 163 -22.15 -0.65 12.37
CA ASP A 163 -21.09 -0.64 13.38
C ASP A 163 -20.66 0.79 13.70
N GLN A 164 -19.88 0.96 14.75
CA GLN A 164 -19.15 2.19 15.01
C GLN A 164 -17.86 2.25 14.16
N ALA A 165 -17.38 3.43 13.93
CA ALA A 165 -16.14 3.72 13.24
C ALA A 165 -15.31 4.71 14.03
N VAL A 166 -14.08 4.91 13.67
CA VAL A 166 -13.28 6.04 14.15
C VAL A 166 -13.09 7.06 13.02
N SER A 167 -13.30 8.32 13.34
CA SER A 167 -12.91 9.44 12.50
C SER A 167 -11.51 9.87 12.90
N VAL A 168 -10.60 9.89 11.95
CA VAL A 168 -9.24 10.40 12.13
C VAL A 168 -9.10 11.72 11.40
N SER A 169 -8.68 12.78 12.09
CA SER A 169 -8.37 14.08 11.51
C SER A 169 -6.86 14.28 11.45
N ASN A 170 -6.38 14.75 10.32
CA ASN A 170 -4.95 14.99 10.08
C ASN A 170 -4.69 16.48 9.85
N PRO A 171 -4.13 17.20 10.82
CA PRO A 171 -3.80 18.62 10.67
C PRO A 171 -2.48 18.86 9.91
N THR A 172 -1.72 17.80 9.62
CA THR A 172 -0.37 17.90 9.04
C THR A 172 -0.41 17.96 7.51
N PRO A 173 0.66 18.41 6.85
CA PRO A 173 0.74 18.41 5.39
C PRO A 173 1.12 17.05 4.78
N TYR A 174 1.25 16.00 5.59
CA TYR A 174 1.69 14.67 5.18
C TYR A 174 0.54 13.67 5.13
N TYR A 175 0.58 12.72 4.21
CA TYR A 175 -0.30 11.56 4.24
C TYR A 175 0.11 10.60 5.35
N VAL A 176 -0.82 10.16 6.18
CA VAL A 176 -0.56 9.10 7.16
C VAL A 176 -1.27 7.83 6.74
N SER A 177 -0.50 6.76 6.56
CA SER A 177 -1.01 5.42 6.22
C SER A 177 -0.89 4.50 7.41
N PHE A 178 -1.90 3.66 7.65
CA PHE A 178 -1.93 2.69 8.73
C PHE A 178 -1.89 1.26 8.19
N SER A 179 -1.13 0.39 8.84
CA SER A 179 -1.24 -1.07 8.68
C SER A 179 -2.24 -1.66 9.65
N GLU A 180 -2.35 -1.10 10.86
CA GLU A 180 -3.20 -1.59 11.92
C GLU A 180 -3.85 -0.43 12.68
N ILE A 181 -5.11 -0.65 13.10
CA ILE A 181 -5.84 0.25 13.99
C ILE A 181 -6.68 -0.64 14.92
N HIS A 182 -6.52 -0.45 16.22
CA HIS A 182 -7.27 -1.13 17.26
C HIS A 182 -7.91 -0.10 18.19
N VAL A 183 -9.13 -0.38 18.63
CA VAL A 183 -9.83 0.40 19.65
C VAL A 183 -9.97 -0.47 20.89
N GLU A 184 -9.42 -0.02 22.00
CA GLU A 184 -9.64 -0.62 23.31
C GLU A 184 -10.78 0.11 24.01
N SER A 185 -11.86 -0.61 24.35
CA SER A 185 -13.06 -0.05 24.96
C SER A 185 -13.74 -1.08 25.86
N GLY A 186 -14.02 -0.75 27.13
CA GLY A 186 -14.72 -1.61 28.06
C GLY A 186 -14.04 -2.98 28.29
N GLY A 187 -12.72 -3.04 28.21
CA GLY A 187 -11.96 -4.30 28.37
C GLY A 187 -11.95 -5.18 27.10
N HIS A 188 -12.47 -4.69 25.99
CA HIS A 188 -12.47 -5.39 24.70
C HIS A 188 -11.60 -4.64 23.70
N THR A 189 -11.00 -5.40 22.76
CA THR A 189 -10.22 -4.85 21.64
C THR A 189 -10.95 -5.11 20.33
N PHE A 190 -11.21 -4.05 19.59
CA PHE A 190 -11.83 -4.07 18.28
C PHE A 190 -10.79 -3.64 17.23
N SER A 191 -10.80 -4.27 16.07
CA SER A 191 -9.77 -4.04 15.05
C SER A 191 -10.39 -3.58 13.73
N SER A 192 -9.72 -2.68 13.03
CA SER A 192 -9.99 -2.45 11.62
C SER A 192 -9.55 -3.66 10.81
N GLN A 193 -10.42 -4.15 9.93
CA GLN A 193 -10.09 -5.28 9.04
C GLN A 193 -9.09 -4.90 7.93
N ARG A 194 -8.92 -3.62 7.70
CA ARG A 194 -8.03 -3.08 6.68
C ARG A 194 -7.29 -1.89 7.27
N GLY A 195 -6.04 -1.73 6.88
CA GLY A 195 -5.34 -0.48 7.11
C GLY A 195 -6.10 0.69 6.47
N GLY A 196 -5.65 1.88 6.72
CA GLY A 196 -6.27 3.10 6.19
C GLY A 196 -5.23 4.11 5.73
N MET A 197 -5.73 5.23 5.24
CA MET A 197 -4.90 6.40 4.96
C MET A 197 -5.74 7.65 5.19
N VAL A 198 -5.15 8.66 5.81
CA VAL A 198 -5.73 9.99 5.93
C VAL A 198 -4.89 10.99 5.16
N ALA A 199 -5.56 11.81 4.36
CA ALA A 199 -4.90 12.83 3.54
C ALA A 199 -4.47 14.04 4.40
N PRO A 200 -3.52 14.86 3.90
CA PRO A 200 -3.16 16.11 4.52
C PRO A 200 -4.38 17.03 4.72
N HIS A 201 -4.45 17.69 5.87
CA HIS A 201 -5.50 18.67 6.20
C HIS A 201 -6.93 18.15 6.02
N ALA A 202 -7.15 16.85 6.21
CA ALA A 202 -8.42 16.18 5.96
C ALA A 202 -8.79 15.22 7.09
N SER A 203 -10.00 14.69 7.02
CA SER A 203 -10.46 13.62 7.92
C SER A 203 -10.90 12.40 7.10
N ALA A 204 -10.75 11.23 7.70
CA ALA A 204 -11.20 9.97 7.13
C ALA A 204 -11.98 9.17 8.18
N VAL A 205 -13.03 8.47 7.74
CA VAL A 205 -13.78 7.53 8.58
C VAL A 205 -13.25 6.13 8.30
N LEU A 206 -12.76 5.48 9.36
CA LEU A 206 -12.17 4.15 9.30
C LEU A 206 -13.07 3.17 10.04
N PRO A 207 -13.69 2.19 9.35
CA PRO A 207 -14.59 1.25 9.97
C PRO A 207 -13.86 0.30 10.93
N ILE A 208 -14.45 0.09 12.11
CA ILE A 208 -13.97 -0.85 13.12
C ILE A 208 -14.98 -2.00 13.22
N ALA A 209 -14.54 -3.20 12.92
CA ALA A 209 -15.45 -4.35 12.87
C ALA A 209 -16.03 -4.69 14.26
N LYS A 210 -17.33 -4.94 14.30
CA LYS A 210 -18.08 -5.43 15.48
C LYS A 210 -18.05 -4.48 16.69
N MET A 211 -17.71 -3.20 16.49
CA MET A 211 -17.74 -2.21 17.56
C MET A 211 -19.12 -1.56 17.61
N ASN A 212 -20.01 -2.04 18.49
CA ASN A 212 -21.39 -1.57 18.59
C ASN A 212 -21.58 -0.42 19.59
N ALA A 213 -20.69 -0.33 20.57
CA ALA A 213 -20.67 0.72 21.59
C ALA A 213 -19.26 1.03 22.03
N VAL A 214 -19.05 2.24 22.48
CA VAL A 214 -17.75 2.71 22.98
C VAL A 214 -17.92 3.19 24.42
N ALA A 215 -17.12 2.63 25.34
CA ALA A 215 -17.11 3.04 26.74
C ALA A 215 -16.28 4.32 26.92
N ALA A 216 -16.57 5.06 27.98
CA ALA A 216 -15.77 6.21 28.36
C ALA A 216 -14.31 5.82 28.60
N GLY A 217 -13.37 6.64 28.15
CA GLY A 217 -11.94 6.40 28.29
C GLY A 217 -11.37 5.41 27.26
N ALA A 218 -12.09 5.11 26.18
CA ALA A 218 -11.58 4.29 25.09
C ALA A 218 -10.30 4.89 24.48
N LYS A 219 -9.43 4.00 24.01
CA LYS A 219 -8.15 4.36 23.39
C LYS A 219 -8.03 3.77 21.99
N VAL A 220 -7.34 4.49 21.12
CA VAL A 220 -6.91 3.98 19.81
C VAL A 220 -5.44 3.63 19.89
N HIS A 221 -5.09 2.42 19.47
CA HIS A 221 -3.74 1.96 19.23
C HIS A 221 -3.56 1.82 17.72
N TYR A 222 -2.54 2.43 17.17
CA TYR A 222 -2.31 2.38 15.72
C TYR A 222 -0.87 2.03 15.38
N VAL A 223 -0.70 1.45 14.21
CA VAL A 223 0.60 1.26 13.57
C VAL A 223 0.56 2.01 12.24
N ALA A 224 1.16 3.20 12.23
CA ALA A 224 1.40 3.94 11.00
C ALA A 224 2.64 3.39 10.28
N ILE A 225 2.77 3.72 8.99
CA ILE A 225 3.85 3.22 8.15
C ILE A 225 4.74 4.40 7.76
N SER A 226 6.02 4.35 8.14
CA SER A 226 7.02 5.37 7.82
C SER A 226 7.34 5.43 6.33
N ASP A 227 8.09 6.44 5.89
CA ASP A 227 8.58 6.57 4.51
C ASP A 227 9.39 5.36 4.04
N TYR A 228 10.09 4.71 4.96
CA TYR A 228 10.89 3.50 4.70
C TYR A 228 10.08 2.19 4.77
N GLY A 229 8.77 2.27 5.01
CA GLY A 229 7.90 1.09 5.14
C GLY A 229 7.91 0.43 6.52
N GLY A 230 8.67 0.98 7.48
CA GLY A 230 8.72 0.50 8.85
C GLY A 230 7.51 0.97 9.69
N PRO A 231 7.24 0.32 10.84
CA PRO A 231 6.14 0.68 11.72
C PRO A 231 6.45 1.88 12.61
N ILE A 232 5.51 2.81 12.72
CA ILE A 232 5.46 3.86 13.73
C ILE A 232 4.25 3.55 14.63
N ARG A 233 4.50 3.13 15.87
CA ARG A 233 3.44 2.81 16.84
C ARG A 233 3.05 4.02 17.63
N GLY A 234 1.76 4.16 17.90
CA GLY A 234 1.24 5.21 18.75
C GLY A 234 -0.11 4.87 19.34
N ASP A 235 -0.43 5.62 20.39
CA ASP A 235 -1.66 5.52 21.14
C ASP A 235 -2.30 6.91 21.22
N ALA A 236 -3.62 6.96 21.18
CA ALA A 236 -4.37 8.20 21.34
C ALA A 236 -5.65 7.97 22.15
N ALA A 237 -6.08 8.98 22.86
CA ALA A 237 -7.41 9.00 23.45
C ALA A 237 -8.45 9.12 22.32
N LEU A 238 -9.54 8.37 22.45
CA LEU A 238 -10.68 8.49 21.56
C LEU A 238 -11.63 9.54 22.13
N GLY A 239 -11.73 10.67 21.43
CA GLY A 239 -12.67 11.75 21.78
C GLY A 239 -14.11 11.43 21.37
N ASP A 240 -15.05 12.12 22.01
CA ASP A 240 -16.47 12.06 21.67
C ASP A 240 -16.78 12.69 20.30
#